data_30faee54c949d04986716facdfed0712
#
_entry.id   30faee54c949d04986716facdfed0712
#
_cell.length_a   1.000
_cell.length_b   1.000
_cell.length_c   1.000
_cell.angle_alpha   90.00
_cell.angle_beta   90.00
_cell.angle_gamma   90.00
#
_symmetry.space_group_name_H-M   'P 1'
#
loop_
_entity.id
_entity.type
_entity.pdbx_description
1 polymer ?
#
loop_
_entity_poly.entity_id
_entity_poly.type
_entity_poly.pdbx_seq_one_letter_code
_entity_poly.pdbx_strand_id
1 'polypeptide(L)'
;KEHIKIITDYQIFEEVAFQVIKKGNKKLDKILHIDKDKVVPSVEDLEGNITSYWYSRNWKEQYLEKNKPVQYPAFGFGKKGETEIFVASPYKLGREYFKDPSYTAILPYAEFEEEVANYYLKYIKNGLSLGNIVNVPNSVNWSPDEKSKYTKNVKDRLTGSENANSVIISFNGGEENTTIESIKNDYAHKQWDFLTVEARQQILTGHKATSPSLVGVISSSGFASTADEMDTAEFQL
;
A
#
# COMPACT_ATOMS: atom_id res chain seq x y z
N LYS A 1 14.83 8.28 19.78
CA LYS A 1 13.48 8.53 19.21
C LYS A 1 13.54 9.35 17.90
N GLU A 2 14.38 10.40 17.81
CA GLU A 2 14.47 11.22 16.57
C GLU A 2 15.05 10.44 15.40
N HIS A 3 16.06 9.59 15.60
CA HIS A 3 16.61 8.74 14.54
C HIS A 3 15.57 7.82 13.88
N ILE A 4 14.63 7.28 14.66
CA ILE A 4 13.57 6.43 14.12
C ILE A 4 12.70 7.22 13.16
N LYS A 5 12.32 8.45 13.49
CA LYS A 5 11.52 9.31 12.61
C LYS A 5 12.25 9.61 11.31
N ILE A 6 13.54 9.94 11.39
CA ILE A 6 14.39 10.21 10.21
C ILE A 6 14.45 8.99 9.30
N ILE A 7 14.67 7.80 9.88
CA ILE A 7 14.70 6.54 9.11
C ILE A 7 13.33 6.26 8.49
N THR A 8 12.24 6.45 9.26
CA THR A 8 10.88 6.24 8.76
C THR A 8 10.54 7.16 7.58
N ASP A 9 10.84 8.46 7.71
CA ASP A 9 10.62 9.41 6.61
C ASP A 9 11.45 9.03 5.38
N TYR A 10 12.72 8.65 5.59
CA TYR A 10 13.57 8.23 4.49
C TYR A 10 13.07 6.94 3.80
N GLN A 11 12.58 5.97 4.57
CA GLN A 11 12.01 4.74 4.03
C GLN A 11 10.72 4.99 3.23
N ILE A 12 9.87 5.94 3.68
CA ILE A 12 8.60 6.23 3.04
C ILE A 12 8.74 7.18 1.85
N PHE A 13 9.52 8.26 2.02
CA PHE A 13 9.62 9.35 1.04
C PHE A 13 10.94 9.40 0.30
N GLU A 14 11.97 8.67 0.75
CA GLU A 14 13.38 8.84 0.38
C GLU A 14 13.85 10.30 0.56
N GLU A 15 13.15 11.07 1.34
CA GLU A 15 13.44 12.47 1.69
C GLU A 15 13.27 12.67 3.17
N VAL A 16 14.05 13.60 3.74
CA VAL A 16 13.98 13.95 5.16
C VAL A 16 13.96 15.45 5.31
N ALA A 17 13.12 15.98 6.19
CA ALA A 17 13.01 17.40 6.47
C ALA A 17 13.46 17.74 7.88
N PHE A 18 14.16 18.87 8.01
CA PHE A 18 14.67 19.38 9.28
C PHE A 18 14.33 20.85 9.45
N GLN A 19 13.96 21.21 10.66
CA GLN A 19 13.90 22.59 11.12
C GLN A 19 15.27 22.99 11.66
N VAL A 20 15.85 24.03 11.09
CA VAL A 20 17.15 24.56 11.47
C VAL A 20 16.96 25.88 12.21
N ILE A 21 17.30 25.91 13.47
CA ILE A 21 17.20 27.09 14.34
C ILE A 21 18.59 27.69 14.54
N LYS A 22 18.73 28.98 14.21
CA LYS A 22 19.99 29.72 14.33
C LYS A 22 19.92 30.75 15.45
N LYS A 23 21.00 30.87 16.20
CA LYS A 23 21.21 32.00 17.11
C LYS A 23 21.61 33.26 16.37
N GLY A 24 21.42 34.42 17.03
CA GLY A 24 21.65 35.74 16.46
C GLY A 24 22.98 35.97 15.72
N ASN A 25 24.00 35.14 15.94
CA ASN A 25 25.31 35.17 15.27
C ASN A 25 25.46 34.23 14.09
N LYS A 26 24.35 33.74 13.47
CA LYS A 26 24.34 32.71 12.42
C LYS A 26 24.87 31.34 12.87
N LYS A 27 25.20 31.16 14.15
CA LYS A 27 25.58 29.84 14.66
C LYS A 27 24.36 28.95 14.78
N LEU A 28 24.52 27.71 14.35
CA LEU A 28 23.54 26.65 14.51
C LEU A 28 23.24 26.47 15.99
N ASP A 29 21.99 26.54 16.40
CA ASP A 29 21.53 26.27 17.75
C ASP A 29 20.95 24.88 17.87
N LYS A 30 19.96 24.56 17.01
CA LYS A 30 19.28 23.25 17.01
C LYS A 30 18.91 22.82 15.60
N ILE A 31 18.93 21.53 15.41
CA ILE A 31 18.32 20.86 14.26
C ILE A 31 17.25 19.91 14.82
N LEU A 32 16.02 20.07 14.38
CA LEU A 32 14.88 19.25 14.79
C LEU A 32 14.28 18.58 13.56
N HIS A 33 13.88 17.34 13.71
CA HIS A 33 13.15 16.64 12.66
C HIS A 33 11.76 17.27 12.46
N ILE A 34 11.32 17.37 11.20
CA ILE A 34 9.95 17.70 10.81
C ILE A 34 9.44 16.54 9.95
N ASP A 35 8.22 16.08 10.22
CA ASP A 35 7.58 15.06 9.40
C ASP A 35 7.52 15.53 7.94
N LYS A 36 8.07 14.74 7.02
CA LYS A 36 8.25 15.16 5.61
C LYS A 36 6.92 15.41 4.89
N ASP A 37 5.85 14.70 5.26
CA ASP A 37 4.50 14.87 4.72
C ASP A 37 3.89 16.26 4.98
N LYS A 38 4.44 16.99 5.97
CA LYS A 38 4.00 18.34 6.37
C LYS A 38 4.71 19.45 5.63
N VAL A 39 5.75 19.14 4.85
CA VAL A 39 6.63 20.11 4.19
C VAL A 39 6.49 20.01 2.68
N VAL A 40 6.13 21.13 2.05
CA VAL A 40 5.97 21.26 0.60
C VAL A 40 6.89 22.36 0.08
N PRO A 41 7.67 22.14 -0.99
CA PRO A 41 8.52 23.17 -1.57
C PRO A 41 7.69 24.30 -2.21
N SER A 42 8.23 25.52 -2.17
CA SER A 42 7.72 26.62 -3.01
C SER A 42 8.13 26.40 -4.47
N VAL A 43 7.55 27.19 -5.36
CA VAL A 43 8.03 27.28 -6.74
C VAL A 43 9.47 27.78 -6.73
N GLU A 44 10.31 27.23 -7.58
CA GLU A 44 11.71 27.66 -7.77
C GLU A 44 11.81 29.10 -8.28
N ASP A 45 12.93 29.72 -8.00
CA ASP A 45 13.27 31.05 -8.54
C ASP A 45 13.78 30.94 -9.99
N LEU A 46 14.17 32.10 -10.58
CA LEU A 46 14.70 32.14 -11.94
C LEU A 46 16.02 31.39 -12.13
N GLU A 47 16.69 31.04 -11.03
CA GLU A 47 17.96 30.32 -11.03
C GLU A 47 17.75 28.81 -10.77
N GLY A 48 16.49 28.37 -10.60
CA GLY A 48 16.14 26.98 -10.32
C GLY A 48 16.30 26.56 -8.86
N ASN A 49 16.34 27.53 -7.92
CA ASN A 49 16.49 27.24 -6.50
C ASN A 49 15.13 27.25 -5.79
N ILE A 50 14.91 26.30 -4.91
CA ILE A 50 13.79 26.33 -3.95
C ILE A 50 14.21 27.20 -2.78
N THR A 51 13.68 28.42 -2.73
CA THR A 51 14.06 29.42 -1.72
C THR A 51 13.25 29.35 -0.43
N SER A 52 12.15 28.62 -0.44
CA SER A 52 11.27 28.47 0.74
C SER A 52 10.47 27.18 0.70
N TYR A 53 9.94 26.81 1.87
CA TYR A 53 9.06 25.68 2.07
C TYR A 53 7.80 26.11 2.82
N TRP A 54 6.69 25.50 2.47
CA TRP A 54 5.44 25.64 3.18
C TRP A 54 5.27 24.49 4.17
N TYR A 55 4.89 24.80 5.39
CA TYR A 55 4.57 23.85 6.45
C TYR A 55 3.10 23.93 6.83
N SER A 56 2.41 22.80 6.88
CA SER A 56 1.08 22.69 7.48
C SER A 56 1.01 21.47 8.38
N ARG A 57 0.32 21.60 9.50
CA ARG A 57 0.08 20.45 10.40
C ARG A 57 -0.78 19.37 9.74
N ASN A 58 -1.74 19.79 8.89
CA ASN A 58 -2.61 18.89 8.14
C ASN A 58 -3.05 19.59 6.84
N TRP A 59 -2.50 19.15 5.72
CA TRP A 59 -2.81 19.70 4.40
C TRP A 59 -4.26 19.46 3.95
N LYS A 60 -4.90 18.36 4.41
CA LYS A 60 -6.31 18.06 4.08
C LYS A 60 -7.27 19.06 4.72
N GLU A 61 -6.88 19.61 5.86
CA GLU A 61 -7.68 20.58 6.63
C GLU A 61 -7.01 21.97 6.69
N GLN A 62 -6.27 22.37 5.66
CA GLN A 62 -5.54 23.63 5.62
C GLN A 62 -6.43 24.90 5.72
N TYR A 63 -7.74 24.75 5.49
CA TYR A 63 -8.73 25.80 5.67
C TYR A 63 -8.98 26.17 7.14
N LEU A 64 -8.65 25.29 8.07
CA LEU A 64 -8.73 25.57 9.51
C LEU A 64 -7.56 26.46 9.95
N GLU A 65 -7.84 27.46 10.81
CA GLU A 65 -6.82 28.43 11.29
C GLU A 65 -5.57 27.74 11.87
N LYS A 66 -5.76 26.69 12.68
CA LYS A 66 -4.66 25.91 13.29
C LYS A 66 -3.76 25.17 12.30
N ASN A 67 -4.24 24.96 11.07
CA ASN A 67 -3.56 24.19 10.01
C ASN A 67 -3.16 25.07 8.83
N LYS A 68 -3.37 26.38 8.90
CA LYS A 68 -2.95 27.30 7.83
C LYS A 68 -1.49 27.09 7.49
N PRO A 69 -1.14 26.98 6.21
CA PRO A 69 0.24 26.86 5.78
C PRO A 69 1.07 28.06 6.20
N VAL A 70 2.24 27.81 6.76
CA VAL A 70 3.21 28.83 7.13
C VAL A 70 4.44 28.64 6.25
N GLN A 71 4.93 29.74 5.69
CA GLN A 71 6.12 29.72 4.84
C GLN A 71 7.37 29.92 5.69
N TYR A 72 8.37 29.08 5.47
CA TYR A 72 9.70 29.17 6.07
C TYR A 72 10.76 29.27 4.96
N PRO A 73 11.80 30.07 5.13
CA PRO A 73 12.91 30.11 4.19
C PRO A 73 13.63 28.74 4.13
N ALA A 74 14.12 28.39 2.95
CA ALA A 74 15.02 27.27 2.78
C ALA A 74 16.36 27.53 3.47
N PHE A 75 17.05 26.47 3.84
CA PHE A 75 18.35 26.57 4.48
C PHE A 75 19.33 27.40 3.65
N GLY A 76 19.84 28.47 4.24
CA GLY A 76 20.74 29.40 3.57
C GLY A 76 20.06 30.66 3.01
N PHE A 77 18.73 30.68 2.84
CA PHE A 77 17.98 31.83 2.30
C PHE A 77 17.33 32.70 3.41
N GLY A 78 17.32 32.23 4.66
CA GLY A 78 16.72 32.94 5.77
C GLY A 78 17.54 34.13 6.27
N LYS A 79 16.85 35.12 6.84
CA LYS A 79 17.47 36.26 7.52
C LYS A 79 18.05 35.84 8.86
N LYS A 80 18.81 36.74 9.46
CA LYS A 80 19.43 36.51 10.77
C LYS A 80 18.37 36.21 11.84
N GLY A 81 18.46 35.02 12.47
CA GLY A 81 17.56 34.60 13.55
C GLY A 81 16.26 33.94 13.09
N GLU A 82 16.02 33.82 11.80
CA GLU A 82 14.89 33.05 11.25
C GLU A 82 15.13 31.56 11.39
N THR A 83 14.04 30.85 11.59
CA THR A 83 13.99 29.38 11.46
C THR A 83 13.93 28.99 9.99
N GLU A 84 14.79 28.11 9.56
CA GLU A 84 14.90 27.65 8.19
C GLU A 84 14.49 26.18 8.09
N ILE A 85 14.08 25.75 6.91
CA ILE A 85 13.82 24.33 6.62
C ILE A 85 14.92 23.82 5.68
N PHE A 86 15.49 22.68 6.04
CA PHE A 86 16.41 21.91 5.21
C PHE A 86 15.76 20.60 4.82
N VAL A 87 15.71 20.30 3.53
CA VAL A 87 15.24 19.02 3.00
C VAL A 87 16.42 18.30 2.37
N ALA A 88 16.75 17.13 2.93
CA ALA A 88 17.69 16.21 2.30
C ALA A 88 16.92 15.28 1.36
N SER A 89 17.31 15.29 0.10
CA SER A 89 16.60 14.60 -0.97
C SER A 89 17.59 14.09 -2.01
N PRO A 90 17.49 12.83 -2.49
CA PRO A 90 18.33 12.33 -3.54
C PRO A 90 18.01 13.03 -4.88
N TYR A 91 19.00 13.12 -5.76
CA TYR A 91 18.75 13.58 -7.11
C TYR A 91 17.93 12.55 -7.90
N LYS A 92 16.84 13.02 -8.54
CA LYS A 92 16.04 12.23 -9.47
C LYS A 92 15.76 13.02 -10.74
N LEU A 93 16.14 12.48 -11.88
CA LEU A 93 16.00 13.13 -13.18
C LEU A 93 14.52 13.46 -13.48
N GLY A 94 14.24 14.72 -13.84
CA GLY A 94 12.89 15.18 -14.19
C GLY A 94 11.92 15.29 -13.00
N ARG A 95 12.42 15.25 -11.76
CA ARG A 95 11.64 15.41 -10.53
C ARG A 95 12.22 16.54 -9.69
N GLU A 96 11.73 17.75 -9.89
CA GLU A 96 12.23 18.96 -9.22
C GLU A 96 11.63 19.13 -7.83
N TYR A 97 10.31 19.02 -7.70
CA TYR A 97 9.58 19.32 -6.46
C TYR A 97 9.27 18.09 -5.61
N PHE A 98 8.70 17.07 -6.24
CA PHE A 98 8.27 15.84 -5.58
C PHE A 98 8.95 14.65 -6.23
N LYS A 99 9.58 13.84 -5.42
CA LYS A 99 10.35 12.69 -5.91
C LYS A 99 9.62 11.41 -5.55
N ASP A 100 9.30 10.62 -6.57
CA ASP A 100 8.71 9.31 -6.33
C ASP A 100 9.75 8.42 -5.64
N PRO A 101 9.43 7.78 -4.53
CA PRO A 101 10.31 6.82 -3.89
C PRO A 101 10.68 5.67 -4.86
N SER A 102 11.85 5.08 -4.70
CA SER A 102 12.33 4.03 -5.62
C SER A 102 11.44 2.78 -5.61
N TYR A 103 10.76 2.52 -4.48
CA TYR A 103 9.83 1.39 -4.37
C TYR A 103 8.49 1.61 -5.12
N THR A 104 8.23 2.78 -5.70
CA THR A 104 6.96 3.05 -6.41
C THR A 104 6.70 2.04 -7.53
N ALA A 105 7.78 1.55 -8.17
CA ALA A 105 7.67 0.55 -9.24
C ALA A 105 7.12 -0.81 -8.76
N ILE A 106 7.20 -1.11 -7.47
CA ILE A 106 6.74 -2.38 -6.90
C ILE A 106 5.35 -2.33 -6.27
N LEU A 107 4.72 -1.15 -6.21
CA LEU A 107 3.35 -1.00 -5.67
C LEU A 107 2.34 -1.96 -6.33
N PRO A 108 2.35 -2.21 -7.66
CA PRO A 108 1.45 -3.19 -8.26
C PRO A 108 1.63 -4.62 -7.72
N TYR A 109 2.84 -5.00 -7.34
CA TYR A 109 3.09 -6.31 -6.74
C TYR A 109 2.60 -6.40 -5.29
N ALA A 110 2.70 -5.30 -4.54
CA ALA A 110 2.11 -5.21 -3.20
C ALA A 110 0.58 -5.25 -3.25
N GLU A 111 -0.04 -4.55 -4.19
CA GLU A 111 -1.49 -4.60 -4.45
C GLU A 111 -1.93 -6.02 -4.85
N PHE A 112 -1.16 -6.69 -5.70
CA PHE A 112 -1.41 -8.09 -6.07
C PHE A 112 -1.39 -9.02 -4.85
N GLU A 113 -0.41 -8.91 -3.95
CA GLU A 113 -0.35 -9.71 -2.71
C GLU A 113 -1.57 -9.43 -1.81
N GLU A 114 -2.01 -8.18 -1.69
CA GLU A 114 -3.21 -7.81 -0.95
C GLU A 114 -4.46 -8.44 -1.56
N GLU A 115 -4.63 -8.38 -2.87
CA GLU A 115 -5.78 -8.99 -3.56
C GLU A 115 -5.78 -10.52 -3.45
N VAL A 116 -4.63 -11.17 -3.50
CA VAL A 116 -4.50 -12.61 -3.26
C VAL A 116 -4.94 -12.95 -1.83
N ALA A 117 -4.48 -12.20 -0.84
CA ALA A 117 -4.90 -12.39 0.56
C ALA A 117 -6.42 -12.19 0.72
N ASN A 118 -6.98 -11.14 0.14
CA ASN A 118 -8.41 -10.85 0.13
C ASN A 118 -9.23 -11.96 -0.53
N TYR A 119 -8.72 -12.51 -1.62
CA TYR A 119 -9.37 -13.65 -2.31
C TYR A 119 -9.40 -14.88 -1.40
N TYR A 120 -8.28 -15.27 -0.81
CA TYR A 120 -8.23 -16.42 0.09
C TYR A 120 -9.14 -16.25 1.31
N LEU A 121 -9.19 -15.05 1.88
CA LEU A 121 -10.09 -14.75 2.98
C LEU A 121 -11.57 -14.92 2.57
N LYS A 122 -11.95 -14.42 1.40
CA LYS A 122 -13.31 -14.61 0.85
C LYS A 122 -13.59 -16.08 0.57
N TYR A 123 -12.63 -16.78 -0.03
CA TYR A 123 -12.75 -18.20 -0.33
C TYR A 123 -12.97 -19.07 0.92
N ILE A 124 -12.20 -18.79 1.98
CA ILE A 124 -12.36 -19.47 3.27
C ILE A 124 -13.72 -19.14 3.90
N LYS A 125 -14.10 -17.86 3.93
CA LYS A 125 -15.40 -17.42 4.46
C LYS A 125 -16.59 -18.04 3.69
N ASN A 126 -16.40 -18.31 2.42
CA ASN A 126 -17.39 -18.97 1.56
C ASN A 126 -17.36 -20.50 1.64
N GLY A 127 -16.73 -21.07 2.67
CA GLY A 127 -16.67 -22.52 2.85
C GLY A 127 -15.86 -23.24 1.77
N LEU A 128 -14.76 -22.61 1.31
CA LEU A 128 -13.85 -23.12 0.27
C LEU A 128 -14.54 -23.28 -1.11
N SER A 129 -15.45 -22.36 -1.42
CA SER A 129 -16.17 -22.31 -2.70
C SER A 129 -16.12 -20.89 -3.28
N LEU A 130 -16.04 -20.77 -4.60
CA LEU A 130 -16.16 -19.47 -5.29
C LEU A 130 -17.60 -18.95 -5.32
N GLY A 131 -18.53 -19.83 -5.07
CA GLY A 131 -19.96 -19.60 -5.08
C GLY A 131 -20.72 -20.88 -5.33
N ASN A 132 -22.03 -20.80 -5.28
CA ASN A 132 -22.92 -21.94 -5.54
C ASN A 132 -23.88 -21.60 -6.68
N ILE A 133 -24.08 -22.55 -7.56
CA ILE A 133 -25.13 -22.49 -8.57
C ILE A 133 -26.32 -23.29 -8.04
N VAL A 134 -27.46 -22.64 -7.89
CA VAL A 134 -28.72 -23.27 -7.51
C VAL A 134 -29.56 -23.38 -8.78
N ASN A 135 -29.72 -24.59 -9.29
CA ASN A 135 -30.60 -24.88 -10.43
C ASN A 135 -32.04 -25.14 -9.95
N VAL A 136 -32.98 -24.36 -10.44
CA VAL A 136 -34.40 -24.47 -10.08
C VAL A 136 -35.16 -24.99 -11.28
N PRO A 137 -35.60 -26.28 -11.30
CA PRO A 137 -36.33 -26.86 -12.40
C PRO A 137 -37.77 -26.31 -12.50
N ASN A 138 -38.42 -26.49 -13.63
CA ASN A 138 -39.81 -26.07 -13.89
C ASN A 138 -40.11 -24.57 -13.58
N SER A 139 -39.08 -23.74 -13.63
CA SER A 139 -39.16 -22.34 -13.19
C SER A 139 -39.12 -21.35 -14.35
N VAL A 140 -39.04 -21.81 -15.59
CA VAL A 140 -38.95 -20.92 -16.78
C VAL A 140 -40.18 -20.03 -16.88
N ASN A 141 -41.35 -20.56 -16.58
CA ASN A 141 -42.64 -19.87 -16.69
C ASN A 141 -43.00 -19.04 -15.43
N TRP A 142 -42.13 -19.00 -14.43
CA TRP A 142 -42.36 -18.19 -13.24
C TRP A 142 -42.34 -16.69 -13.60
N SER A 143 -43.26 -15.97 -12.98
CA SER A 143 -43.27 -14.50 -13.10
C SER A 143 -42.00 -13.86 -12.54
N PRO A 144 -41.64 -12.66 -12.96
CA PRO A 144 -40.51 -11.91 -12.39
C PRO A 144 -40.57 -11.78 -10.86
N ASP A 145 -41.79 -11.63 -10.30
CA ASP A 145 -42.01 -11.49 -8.86
C ASP A 145 -41.74 -12.79 -8.10
N GLU A 146 -42.15 -13.94 -8.67
CA GLU A 146 -41.87 -15.26 -8.08
C GLU A 146 -40.37 -15.56 -8.10
N LYS A 147 -39.69 -15.29 -9.20
CA LYS A 147 -38.25 -15.43 -9.36
C LYS A 147 -37.52 -14.54 -8.34
N SER A 148 -37.96 -13.30 -8.17
CA SER A 148 -37.38 -12.36 -7.21
C SER A 148 -37.55 -12.82 -5.76
N LYS A 149 -38.74 -13.25 -5.38
CA LYS A 149 -39.03 -13.79 -4.03
C LYS A 149 -38.21 -15.04 -3.73
N TYR A 150 -38.12 -15.97 -4.70
CA TYR A 150 -37.32 -17.18 -4.54
C TYR A 150 -35.84 -16.83 -4.38
N THR A 151 -35.32 -15.96 -5.23
CA THR A 151 -33.94 -15.48 -5.17
C THR A 151 -33.61 -14.89 -3.81
N LYS A 152 -34.50 -14.05 -3.28
CA LYS A 152 -34.34 -13.46 -1.95
C LYS A 152 -34.32 -14.51 -0.85
N ASN A 153 -35.28 -15.43 -0.85
CA ASN A 153 -35.37 -16.50 0.14
C ASN A 153 -34.14 -17.42 0.12
N VAL A 154 -33.62 -17.76 -1.05
CA VAL A 154 -32.41 -18.61 -1.19
C VAL A 154 -31.20 -17.84 -0.69
N LYS A 155 -31.05 -16.57 -1.06
CA LYS A 155 -29.97 -15.72 -0.54
C LYS A 155 -30.05 -15.60 0.98
N ASP A 156 -31.19 -15.28 1.56
CA ASP A 156 -31.35 -15.11 2.99
C ASP A 156 -31.05 -16.39 3.80
N ARG A 157 -31.27 -17.56 3.20
CA ARG A 157 -30.98 -18.86 3.84
C ARG A 157 -29.54 -19.34 3.67
N LEU A 158 -28.93 -19.07 2.52
CA LEU A 158 -27.58 -19.51 2.20
C LEU A 158 -26.51 -18.46 2.58
N THR A 159 -26.93 -17.21 2.73
CA THR A 159 -26.06 -16.10 3.11
C THR A 159 -26.51 -15.56 4.46
N GLY A 160 -26.00 -16.13 5.55
CA GLY A 160 -26.06 -15.43 6.84
C GLY A 160 -25.28 -14.13 6.76
N SER A 161 -25.51 -13.18 7.68
CA SER A 161 -24.94 -11.82 7.65
C SER A 161 -23.41 -11.73 7.55
N GLU A 162 -22.70 -12.83 7.74
CA GLU A 162 -21.24 -12.92 7.61
C GLU A 162 -20.77 -13.77 6.42
N ASN A 163 -21.67 -14.55 5.78
CA ASN A 163 -21.35 -15.46 4.67
C ASN A 163 -22.03 -14.97 3.38
N ALA A 164 -21.51 -13.93 2.77
CA ALA A 164 -21.91 -13.50 1.44
C ALA A 164 -21.40 -14.48 0.39
N ASN A 165 -21.89 -15.74 0.43
CA ASN A 165 -21.66 -16.70 -0.63
C ASN A 165 -22.28 -16.15 -1.92
N SER A 166 -21.47 -16.05 -2.97
CA SER A 166 -22.01 -15.75 -4.29
C SER A 166 -22.93 -16.88 -4.70
N VAL A 167 -24.22 -16.60 -4.79
CA VAL A 167 -25.22 -17.59 -5.24
C VAL A 167 -25.76 -17.14 -6.57
N ILE A 168 -25.54 -17.99 -7.57
CA ILE A 168 -26.12 -17.85 -8.91
C ILE A 168 -27.35 -18.75 -8.95
N ILE A 169 -28.52 -18.19 -9.27
CA ILE A 169 -29.76 -18.98 -9.40
C ILE A 169 -30.08 -19.12 -10.89
N SER A 170 -30.14 -20.35 -11.34
CA SER A 170 -30.53 -20.72 -12.70
C SER A 170 -31.98 -21.26 -12.71
N PHE A 171 -32.85 -20.63 -13.49
CA PHE A 171 -34.24 -21.02 -13.65
C PHE A 171 -34.40 -21.82 -14.93
N ASN A 172 -34.64 -23.14 -14.82
CA ASN A 172 -34.59 -24.08 -15.92
C ASN A 172 -35.96 -24.67 -16.22
N GLY A 173 -36.12 -25.24 -17.46
CA GLY A 173 -37.33 -25.91 -17.88
C GLY A 173 -37.33 -27.44 -17.68
N GLY A 174 -36.29 -28.01 -17.06
CA GLY A 174 -36.19 -29.45 -16.81
C GLY A 174 -37.11 -29.94 -15.68
N GLU A 175 -37.40 -31.23 -15.65
CA GLU A 175 -38.23 -31.88 -14.63
C GLU A 175 -37.42 -32.41 -13.43
N GLU A 176 -36.13 -32.21 -13.41
CA GLU A 176 -35.21 -32.68 -12.35
C GLU A 176 -35.37 -31.90 -11.04
N ASN A 177 -34.90 -32.49 -9.95
CA ASN A 177 -34.91 -31.83 -8.64
C ASN A 177 -33.96 -30.61 -8.60
N THR A 178 -34.26 -29.70 -7.71
CA THR A 178 -33.33 -28.58 -7.43
C THR A 178 -31.96 -29.11 -7.02
N THR A 179 -30.93 -28.69 -7.74
CA THR A 179 -29.53 -29.05 -7.44
C THR A 179 -28.75 -27.84 -6.98
N ILE A 180 -27.77 -28.06 -6.11
CA ILE A 180 -26.82 -27.05 -5.67
C ILE A 180 -25.44 -27.55 -6.03
N GLU A 181 -24.76 -26.80 -6.90
CA GLU A 181 -23.41 -27.12 -7.34
C GLU A 181 -22.44 -26.03 -6.88
N SER A 182 -21.39 -26.44 -6.20
CA SER A 182 -20.32 -25.52 -5.79
C SER A 182 -19.34 -25.29 -6.93
N ILE A 183 -19.08 -24.03 -7.23
CA ILE A 183 -18.06 -23.65 -8.21
C ILE A 183 -16.69 -23.84 -7.57
N LYS A 184 -15.93 -24.82 -8.03
CA LYS A 184 -14.56 -25.09 -7.60
C LYS A 184 -13.58 -24.60 -8.65
N ASN A 185 -12.48 -24.00 -8.20
CA ASN A 185 -11.36 -23.65 -9.07
C ASN A 185 -10.10 -24.41 -8.61
N ASP A 186 -9.99 -25.66 -9.00
CA ASP A 186 -8.91 -26.55 -8.57
C ASP A 186 -7.53 -26.14 -9.11
N TYR A 187 -7.48 -25.27 -10.13
CA TYR A 187 -6.23 -24.82 -10.76
C TYR A 187 -5.74 -23.44 -10.28
N ALA A 188 -6.57 -22.65 -9.61
CA ALA A 188 -6.21 -21.30 -9.17
C ALA A 188 -4.99 -21.30 -8.23
N HIS A 189 -4.92 -22.28 -7.33
CA HIS A 189 -3.82 -22.37 -6.38
C HIS A 189 -2.43 -22.45 -7.06
N LYS A 190 -2.29 -23.32 -8.07
CA LYS A 190 -1.00 -23.53 -8.75
C LYS A 190 -0.52 -22.31 -9.52
N GLN A 191 -1.45 -21.58 -10.15
CA GLN A 191 -1.11 -20.37 -10.89
C GLN A 191 -0.72 -19.24 -9.95
N TRP A 192 -1.39 -19.14 -8.81
CA TRP A 192 -1.13 -18.04 -7.86
C TRP A 192 0.09 -18.27 -7.01
N ASP A 193 0.42 -19.53 -6.67
CA ASP A 193 1.67 -19.84 -5.95
C ASP A 193 2.88 -19.30 -6.70
N PHE A 194 2.95 -19.50 -8.01
CA PHE A 194 4.04 -18.96 -8.83
C PHE A 194 4.05 -17.41 -8.82
N LEU A 195 2.89 -16.78 -9.05
CA LEU A 195 2.78 -15.31 -9.09
C LEU A 195 3.07 -14.67 -7.74
N THR A 196 2.68 -15.31 -6.64
CA THR A 196 2.96 -14.85 -5.28
C THR A 196 4.45 -14.88 -4.96
N VAL A 197 5.15 -15.95 -5.38
CA VAL A 197 6.62 -16.04 -5.20
C VAL A 197 7.30 -14.93 -6.00
N GLU A 198 6.90 -14.74 -7.26
CA GLU A 198 7.44 -13.66 -8.11
C GLU A 198 7.16 -12.28 -7.52
N ALA A 199 5.92 -12.01 -7.07
CA ALA A 199 5.56 -10.73 -6.45
C ALA A 199 6.42 -10.42 -5.22
N ARG A 200 6.62 -11.39 -4.34
CA ARG A 200 7.48 -11.24 -3.16
C ARG A 200 8.91 -10.94 -3.53
N GLN A 201 9.45 -11.61 -4.54
CA GLN A 201 10.80 -11.35 -5.02
C GLN A 201 10.94 -9.93 -5.59
N GLN A 202 9.95 -9.46 -6.36
CA GLN A 202 9.94 -8.11 -6.89
C GLN A 202 9.85 -7.06 -5.77
N ILE A 203 9.02 -7.30 -4.74
CA ILE A 203 8.91 -6.43 -3.57
C ILE A 203 10.28 -6.32 -2.85
N LEU A 204 10.93 -7.42 -2.58
CA LEU A 204 12.26 -7.43 -1.95
C LEU A 204 13.29 -6.68 -2.79
N THR A 205 13.31 -6.92 -4.10
CA THR A 205 14.21 -6.25 -5.04
C THR A 205 13.99 -4.73 -5.05
N GLY A 206 12.74 -4.28 -5.08
CA GLY A 206 12.42 -2.86 -5.08
C GLY A 206 12.77 -2.14 -3.78
N HIS A 207 12.75 -2.87 -2.66
CA HIS A 207 13.27 -2.37 -1.37
C HIS A 207 14.78 -2.55 -1.21
N LYS A 208 15.47 -3.00 -2.26
CA LYS A 208 16.93 -3.25 -2.26
C LYS A 208 17.36 -4.25 -1.17
N ALA A 209 16.44 -5.13 -0.76
CA ALA A 209 16.79 -6.21 0.15
C ALA A 209 17.61 -7.25 -0.61
N THR A 210 18.91 -7.33 -0.30
CA THR A 210 19.87 -8.20 -1.00
C THR A 210 19.63 -9.68 -0.72
N SER A 211 19.01 -10.00 0.42
CA SER A 211 18.58 -11.36 0.76
C SER A 211 17.25 -11.35 1.50
N PRO A 212 16.32 -12.29 1.18
CA PRO A 212 15.08 -12.48 1.96
C PRO A 212 15.34 -12.73 3.45
N SER A 213 16.46 -13.35 3.78
CA SER A 213 16.85 -13.68 5.16
C SER A 213 17.07 -12.45 6.03
N LEU A 214 17.50 -11.33 5.45
CA LEU A 214 17.67 -10.04 6.17
C LEU A 214 16.36 -9.47 6.72
N VAL A 215 15.25 -9.81 6.08
CA VAL A 215 13.92 -9.39 6.52
C VAL A 215 13.13 -10.52 7.20
N GLY A 216 13.83 -11.59 7.61
CA GLY A 216 13.22 -12.71 8.32
C GLY A 216 12.41 -13.68 7.46
N VAL A 217 12.52 -13.58 6.13
CA VAL A 217 11.89 -14.53 5.19
C VAL A 217 12.84 -15.72 4.99
N ILE A 218 12.47 -16.87 5.52
CA ILE A 218 13.24 -18.10 5.35
C ILE A 218 12.93 -18.71 3.99
N SER A 219 13.96 -18.84 3.13
CA SER A 219 13.80 -19.58 1.87
C SER A 219 13.67 -21.08 2.16
N SER A 220 12.83 -21.76 1.39
CA SER A 220 12.61 -23.23 1.56
C SER A 220 13.81 -24.11 1.21
N SER A 221 14.89 -23.53 0.76
CA SER A 221 16.14 -24.23 0.38
C SER A 221 17.14 -24.27 1.56
N GLY A 222 16.83 -25.05 2.58
CA GLY A 222 17.77 -25.56 3.57
C GLY A 222 18.62 -24.57 4.40
N PHE A 223 18.79 -24.88 5.68
CA PHE A 223 19.51 -24.08 6.70
C PHE A 223 21.01 -23.80 6.41
N ALA A 224 21.63 -24.47 5.45
CA ALA A 224 23.07 -24.35 5.19
C ALA A 224 23.42 -23.14 4.27
N SER A 225 22.50 -22.64 3.48
CA SER A 225 22.75 -21.48 2.59
C SER A 225 22.50 -20.13 3.27
N THR A 226 21.76 -20.11 4.37
CA THR A 226 21.30 -18.88 5.02
C THR A 226 22.42 -18.09 5.71
N ALA A 227 23.42 -18.78 6.28
CA ALA A 227 24.55 -18.11 6.94
C ALA A 227 25.49 -17.45 5.91
N ASP A 228 25.84 -18.16 4.84
CA ASP A 228 26.69 -17.63 3.78
C ASP A 228 25.97 -16.51 2.98
N GLU A 229 24.66 -16.61 2.81
CA GLU A 229 23.84 -15.54 2.20
C GLU A 229 23.76 -14.30 3.10
N MET A 230 23.63 -14.45 4.41
CA MET A 230 23.63 -13.35 5.37
C MET A 230 24.98 -12.63 5.41
N ASP A 231 26.09 -13.37 5.49
CA ASP A 231 27.44 -12.81 5.47
C ASP A 231 27.71 -12.04 4.18
N THR A 232 27.26 -12.58 3.03
CA THR A 232 27.41 -11.91 1.73
C THR A 232 26.51 -10.65 1.65
N ALA A 233 25.32 -10.70 2.21
CA ALA A 233 24.38 -9.58 2.20
C ALA A 233 24.81 -8.44 3.14
N GLU A 234 25.40 -8.75 4.30
CA GLU A 234 26.00 -7.72 5.18
C GLU A 234 27.18 -7.01 4.52
N PHE A 235 27.90 -7.67 3.63
CA PHE A 235 29.05 -7.07 2.92
C PHE A 235 28.63 -6.13 1.78
N GLN A 236 27.34 -6.16 1.36
CA GLN A 236 26.79 -5.35 0.26
C GLN A 236 25.98 -4.13 0.76
N LEU A 237 25.80 -3.99 2.06
CA LEU A 237 25.17 -2.84 2.72
C LEU A 237 26.20 -1.77 3.08
#